data_5bbac9ac5efbbc74da739ae3e2c8adb5
#
_entry.id   5bbac9ac5efbbc74da739ae3e2c8adb5
#
_cell.length_a   1.000
_cell.length_b   1.000
_cell.length_c   1.000
_cell.angle_alpha   90.00
_cell.angle_beta   90.00
_cell.angle_gamma   90.00
#
_symmetry.space_group_name_H-M   'P 1'
#
loop_
_entity.id
_entity.type
_entity.pdbx_description
1 polymer ?
#
loop_
_entity_poly.entity_id
_entity_poly.type
_entity_poly.pdbx_seq_one_letter_code
_entity_poly.pdbx_strand_id
1 'polypeptide(L)'
;MENKNLIDKAIEFIQKNPKENLSLQSIADNAGFSLTYFDAIFKQHTGYSPVEYSRIYKLTRSALELRRTQKTVLEIALDFGYASPESFTRAFKNFYSITPSEYREKYSGEAVTWHDLSGKIAISHFRRSFPELNASDIDLALDFCFTHNPLKYAEDIVGMTVAESEILTLGNPESLEHFVYVSDYNSVEPAVMLICETEEDALTYLKLFGKLTNPRFSVRRSVDTEWDLFDAEVAKLGLTCRYGYDMIYPKDTVSVPEYEGMGIRLLTIEDMPLIKTFKQSGGCAECHVRAIQIHFDGKGNAGMKPMGVFENGELVCLAMPTLDQIRELRKYDIGAIFTSNTTNEEKAIDLMWKYAIDYCLKDNAAIGNANADEDDSPLGVAVCENVGLVKVAKNCGYSK
;
A
#
# COMPACT_ATOMS: atom_id res chain seq x y z
N MET A 1 9.45 -10.04 20.02
CA MET A 1 10.45 -8.99 20.33
C MET A 1 11.85 -9.35 19.82
N GLU A 2 12.38 -10.56 20.06
CA GLU A 2 13.76 -10.91 19.69
C GLU A 2 13.98 -10.94 18.15
N ASN A 3 13.07 -11.49 17.38
CA ASN A 3 13.17 -11.57 15.92
C ASN A 3 13.07 -10.19 15.23
N LYS A 4 12.24 -9.26 15.73
CA LYS A 4 12.12 -7.90 15.17
C LYS A 4 13.46 -7.17 15.25
N ASN A 5 14.09 -7.14 16.41
CA ASN A 5 15.38 -6.47 16.61
C ASN A 5 16.50 -7.02 15.70
N LEU A 6 16.43 -8.30 15.33
CA LEU A 6 17.41 -8.94 14.45
C LEU A 6 17.13 -8.62 12.96
N ILE A 7 15.85 -8.50 12.57
CA ILE A 7 15.46 -8.04 11.23
C ILE A 7 15.85 -6.57 11.04
N ASP A 8 15.60 -5.71 12.03
CA ASP A 8 16.00 -4.30 12.00
C ASP A 8 17.53 -4.14 11.81
N LYS A 9 18.35 -4.99 12.47
CA LYS A 9 19.79 -5.03 12.25
C LYS A 9 20.18 -5.44 10.82
N ALA A 10 19.46 -6.41 10.24
CA ALA A 10 19.69 -6.81 8.86
C ALA A 10 19.34 -5.69 7.88
N ILE A 11 18.25 -4.98 8.12
CA ILE A 11 17.83 -3.81 7.34
C ILE A 11 18.90 -2.71 7.45
N GLU A 12 19.34 -2.38 8.66
CA GLU A 12 20.39 -1.40 8.90
C GLU A 12 21.72 -1.79 8.20
N PHE A 13 22.05 -3.07 8.20
CA PHE A 13 23.24 -3.56 7.49
C PHE A 13 23.12 -3.35 5.97
N ILE A 14 21.96 -3.68 5.39
CA ILE A 14 21.69 -3.45 3.96
C ILE A 14 21.80 -1.94 3.65
N GLN A 15 21.17 -1.10 4.47
CA GLN A 15 21.13 0.34 4.25
C GLN A 15 22.51 1.01 4.37
N LYS A 16 23.39 0.48 5.22
CA LYS A 16 24.76 0.97 5.36
C LYS A 16 25.71 0.52 4.24
N ASN A 17 25.31 -0.51 3.47
CA ASN A 17 26.15 -1.08 2.42
C ASN A 17 25.48 -1.06 1.03
N PRO A 18 24.94 0.09 0.57
CA PRO A 18 24.17 0.18 -0.66
C PRO A 18 24.99 -0.08 -1.94
N LYS A 19 26.31 -0.01 -1.86
CA LYS A 19 27.23 -0.22 -3.00
C LYS A 19 27.63 -1.69 -3.14
N GLU A 20 27.40 -2.52 -2.15
CA GLU A 20 27.84 -3.91 -2.11
C GLU A 20 26.79 -4.86 -2.70
N ASN A 21 27.24 -5.88 -3.41
CA ASN A 21 26.36 -6.98 -3.82
C ASN A 21 26.21 -7.96 -2.66
N LEU A 22 25.31 -7.63 -1.75
CA LEU A 22 25.05 -8.44 -0.57
C LEU A 22 24.41 -9.78 -0.95
N SER A 23 24.99 -10.87 -0.45
CA SER A 23 24.41 -12.19 -0.56
C SER A 23 23.47 -12.46 0.60
N LEU A 24 22.52 -13.39 0.42
CA LEU A 24 21.66 -13.85 1.51
C LEU A 24 22.49 -14.29 2.72
N GLN A 25 23.62 -14.97 2.47
CA GLN A 25 24.53 -15.44 3.53
C GLN A 25 25.12 -14.27 4.32
N SER A 26 25.65 -13.24 3.63
CA SER A 26 26.27 -12.10 4.31
C SER A 26 25.27 -11.30 5.16
N ILE A 27 24.02 -11.21 4.71
CA ILE A 27 22.96 -10.53 5.46
C ILE A 27 22.54 -11.37 6.67
N ALA A 28 22.33 -12.67 6.49
CA ALA A 28 21.94 -13.59 7.54
C ALA A 28 23.02 -13.72 8.63
N ASP A 29 24.30 -13.80 8.25
CA ASP A 29 25.42 -13.88 9.17
C ASP A 29 25.52 -12.61 10.02
N ASN A 30 25.31 -11.43 9.43
CA ASN A 30 25.27 -10.17 10.15
C ASN A 30 24.13 -10.11 11.18
N ALA A 31 22.98 -10.70 10.84
CA ALA A 31 21.83 -10.77 11.72
C ALA A 31 21.88 -11.94 12.74
N GLY A 32 22.83 -12.88 12.59
CA GLY A 32 23.00 -14.01 13.51
C GLY A 32 22.00 -15.15 13.30
N PHE A 33 21.48 -15.34 12.08
CA PHE A 33 20.50 -16.36 11.75
C PHE A 33 21.02 -17.47 10.84
N SER A 34 20.34 -18.63 10.86
CA SER A 34 20.47 -19.62 9.80
C SER A 34 19.72 -19.17 8.54
N LEU A 35 20.28 -19.45 7.35
CA LEU A 35 19.74 -18.99 6.06
C LEU A 35 18.24 -19.24 5.85
N THR A 36 17.80 -20.48 6.02
CA THR A 36 16.41 -20.87 5.71
C THR A 36 15.40 -20.19 6.61
N TYR A 37 15.72 -20.06 7.91
CA TYR A 37 14.85 -19.39 8.86
C TYR A 37 14.83 -17.89 8.63
N PHE A 38 16.00 -17.31 8.35
CA PHE A 38 16.14 -15.89 8.12
C PHE A 38 15.36 -15.40 6.90
N ASP A 39 15.50 -16.08 5.75
CA ASP A 39 14.77 -15.70 4.53
C ASP A 39 13.26 -15.66 4.75
N ALA A 40 12.72 -16.70 5.41
CA ALA A 40 11.29 -16.77 5.69
C ALA A 40 10.79 -15.65 6.61
N ILE A 41 11.48 -15.39 7.74
CA ILE A 41 11.06 -14.36 8.68
C ILE A 41 11.29 -12.94 8.14
N PHE A 42 12.37 -12.75 7.38
CA PHE A 42 12.64 -11.47 6.74
C PHE A 42 11.56 -11.13 5.71
N LYS A 43 11.20 -12.13 4.85
CA LYS A 43 10.11 -11.98 3.88
C LYS A 43 8.77 -11.74 4.56
N GLN A 44 8.49 -12.44 5.66
CA GLN A 44 7.26 -12.21 6.45
C GLN A 44 7.20 -10.79 7.03
N HIS A 45 8.35 -10.23 7.41
CA HIS A 45 8.44 -8.91 8.05
C HIS A 45 8.47 -7.75 7.06
N THR A 46 9.16 -7.91 5.92
CA THR A 46 9.42 -6.85 4.95
C THR A 46 8.63 -6.99 3.64
N GLY A 47 8.03 -8.15 3.39
CA GLY A 47 7.40 -8.50 2.12
C GLY A 47 8.37 -8.98 1.04
N TYR A 48 9.68 -8.83 1.23
CA TYR A 48 10.73 -9.18 0.26
C TYR A 48 11.73 -10.18 0.83
N SER A 49 12.39 -10.94 -0.05
CA SER A 49 13.61 -11.62 0.36
C SER A 49 14.72 -10.59 0.68
N PRO A 50 15.72 -10.92 1.55
CA PRO A 50 16.79 -9.98 1.90
C PRO A 50 17.57 -9.46 0.69
N VAL A 51 17.77 -10.31 -0.32
CA VAL A 51 18.48 -9.94 -1.55
C VAL A 51 17.63 -9.00 -2.43
N GLU A 52 16.34 -9.27 -2.54
CA GLU A 52 15.41 -8.36 -3.22
C GLU A 52 15.34 -7.02 -2.53
N TYR A 53 15.17 -7.00 -1.21
CA TYR A 53 15.18 -5.78 -0.41
C TYR A 53 16.45 -4.94 -0.67
N SER A 54 17.62 -5.57 -0.66
CA SER A 54 18.89 -4.90 -0.97
C SER A 54 18.91 -4.32 -2.38
N ARG A 55 18.38 -5.06 -3.38
CA ARG A 55 18.29 -4.58 -4.76
C ARG A 55 17.36 -3.37 -4.89
N ILE A 56 16.21 -3.43 -4.23
CA ILE A 56 15.22 -2.35 -4.19
C ILE A 56 15.85 -1.10 -3.58
N TYR A 57 16.46 -1.23 -2.42
CA TYR A 57 17.10 -0.13 -1.74
C TYR A 57 18.15 0.57 -2.62
N LYS A 58 18.95 -0.20 -3.37
CA LYS A 58 19.89 0.36 -4.36
C LYS A 58 19.19 1.19 -5.43
N LEU A 59 18.11 0.67 -6.01
CA LEU A 59 17.40 1.34 -7.09
C LEU A 59 16.70 2.63 -6.61
N THR A 60 16.10 2.62 -5.44
CA THR A 60 15.46 3.82 -4.87
C THR A 60 16.49 4.89 -4.53
N ARG A 61 17.61 4.53 -3.93
CA ARG A 61 18.72 5.48 -3.66
C ARG A 61 19.33 6.04 -4.97
N SER A 62 19.45 5.21 -6.02
CA SER A 62 19.95 5.69 -7.31
C SER A 62 18.98 6.65 -8.02
N ALA A 63 17.68 6.47 -7.84
CA ALA A 63 16.67 7.38 -8.36
C ALA A 63 16.76 8.77 -7.71
N LEU A 64 17.02 8.84 -6.41
CA LEU A 64 17.28 10.10 -5.71
C LEU A 64 18.53 10.80 -6.26
N GLU A 65 19.61 10.06 -6.49
CA GLU A 65 20.83 10.62 -7.09
C GLU A 65 20.58 11.17 -8.50
N LEU A 66 19.75 10.47 -9.30
CA LEU A 66 19.36 10.94 -10.64
C LEU A 66 18.65 12.30 -10.59
N ARG A 67 17.81 12.55 -9.59
CA ARG A 67 17.05 13.81 -9.45
C ARG A 67 17.88 14.94 -8.87
N ARG A 68 18.72 14.64 -7.86
CA ARG A 68 19.39 15.63 -7.01
C ARG A 68 20.77 16.03 -7.46
N THR A 69 21.37 15.24 -8.35
CA THR A 69 22.75 15.47 -8.78
C THR A 69 22.89 15.54 -10.29
N GLN A 70 24.00 16.14 -10.72
CA GLN A 70 24.41 16.14 -12.14
C GLN A 70 25.29 14.94 -12.51
N LYS A 71 25.42 13.93 -11.63
CA LYS A 71 26.16 12.71 -11.93
C LYS A 71 25.58 12.04 -13.16
N THR A 72 26.43 11.51 -14.02
CA THR A 72 26.02 10.75 -15.18
C THR A 72 25.35 9.42 -14.76
N VAL A 73 24.56 8.83 -15.65
CA VAL A 73 23.98 7.50 -15.44
C VAL A 73 25.07 6.46 -15.17
N LEU A 74 26.24 6.61 -15.82
CA LEU A 74 27.40 5.73 -15.57
C LEU A 74 27.93 5.88 -14.15
N GLU A 75 28.15 7.10 -13.69
CA GLU A 75 28.63 7.35 -12.32
C GLU A 75 27.67 6.80 -11.27
N ILE A 76 26.37 7.02 -11.46
CA ILE A 76 25.36 6.47 -10.56
C ILE A 76 25.35 4.94 -10.60
N ALA A 77 25.39 4.33 -11.78
CA ALA A 77 25.47 2.87 -11.90
C ALA A 77 26.66 2.29 -11.14
N LEU A 78 27.83 2.89 -11.28
CA LEU A 78 29.03 2.46 -10.57
C LEU A 78 28.95 2.72 -9.06
N ASP A 79 28.41 3.85 -8.67
CA ASP A 79 28.20 4.20 -7.25
C ASP A 79 27.31 3.20 -6.51
N PHE A 80 26.34 2.62 -7.21
CA PHE A 80 25.45 1.61 -6.64
C PHE A 80 25.85 0.16 -6.98
N GLY A 81 27.10 -0.06 -7.41
CA GLY A 81 27.70 -1.38 -7.56
C GLY A 81 27.18 -2.18 -8.77
N TYR A 82 26.63 -1.51 -9.79
CA TYR A 82 26.29 -2.16 -11.06
C TYR A 82 27.54 -2.31 -11.93
N ALA A 83 27.65 -3.46 -12.59
CA ALA A 83 28.80 -3.78 -13.43
C ALA A 83 28.89 -2.90 -14.70
N SER A 84 27.75 -2.37 -15.17
CA SER A 84 27.68 -1.48 -16.34
C SER A 84 26.43 -0.63 -16.32
N PRO A 85 26.41 0.52 -17.04
CA PRO A 85 25.22 1.35 -17.22
C PRO A 85 24.04 0.59 -17.83
N GLU A 86 24.31 -0.39 -18.70
CA GLU A 86 23.26 -1.19 -19.34
C GLU A 86 22.59 -2.11 -18.34
N SER A 87 23.36 -2.72 -17.42
CA SER A 87 22.81 -3.58 -16.36
C SER A 87 21.96 -2.75 -15.39
N PHE A 88 22.42 -1.56 -15.04
CA PHE A 88 21.67 -0.60 -14.23
C PHE A 88 20.40 -0.15 -14.95
N THR A 89 20.51 0.32 -16.20
CA THR A 89 19.37 0.79 -16.98
C THR A 89 18.29 -0.28 -17.10
N ARG A 90 18.66 -1.53 -17.33
CA ARG A 90 17.73 -2.64 -17.40
C ARG A 90 17.05 -2.89 -16.05
N ALA A 91 17.81 -2.94 -14.96
CA ALA A 91 17.26 -3.12 -13.62
C ALA A 91 16.34 -1.95 -13.23
N PHE A 92 16.76 -0.72 -13.53
CA PHE A 92 16.00 0.50 -13.27
C PHE A 92 14.71 0.55 -14.10
N LYS A 93 14.78 0.24 -15.40
CA LYS A 93 13.59 0.21 -16.27
C LYS A 93 12.60 -0.89 -15.86
N ASN A 94 13.10 -2.06 -15.43
CA ASN A 94 12.22 -3.11 -14.92
C ASN A 94 11.51 -2.68 -13.63
N PHE A 95 12.12 -1.79 -12.85
CA PHE A 95 11.59 -1.32 -11.57
C PHE A 95 10.67 -0.10 -11.73
N TYR A 96 11.12 0.93 -12.46
CA TYR A 96 10.41 2.21 -12.62
C TYR A 96 9.61 2.30 -13.91
N SER A 97 9.63 1.28 -14.78
CA SER A 97 9.02 1.23 -16.12
C SER A 97 9.58 2.23 -17.14
N ILE A 98 10.49 3.10 -16.73
CA ILE A 98 11.19 4.08 -17.57
C ILE A 98 12.71 3.99 -17.36
N THR A 99 13.49 4.50 -18.30
CA THR A 99 14.97 4.51 -18.18
C THR A 99 15.45 5.55 -17.17
N PRO A 100 16.67 5.43 -16.62
CA PRO A 100 17.25 6.45 -15.74
C PRO A 100 17.27 7.85 -16.34
N SER A 101 17.53 7.96 -17.64
CA SER A 101 17.56 9.24 -18.33
C SER A 101 16.16 9.86 -18.46
N GLU A 102 15.16 9.06 -18.85
CA GLU A 102 13.75 9.47 -18.90
C GLU A 102 13.25 9.85 -17.50
N TYR A 103 13.66 9.10 -16.47
CA TYR A 103 13.32 9.39 -15.07
C TYR A 103 13.88 10.75 -14.65
N ARG A 104 15.16 11.03 -14.94
CA ARG A 104 15.79 12.32 -14.68
C ARG A 104 15.07 13.44 -15.40
N GLU A 105 14.82 13.29 -16.73
CA GLU A 105 14.15 14.30 -17.54
C GLU A 105 12.75 14.62 -16.98
N LYS A 106 12.01 13.60 -16.58
CA LYS A 106 10.64 13.74 -16.08
C LYS A 106 10.57 14.36 -14.69
N TYR A 107 11.50 14.04 -13.79
CA TYR A 107 11.39 14.39 -12.37
C TYR A 107 12.44 15.38 -11.87
N SER A 108 13.47 15.74 -12.65
CA SER A 108 14.41 16.80 -12.27
C SER A 108 13.81 18.18 -12.56
N GLY A 109 13.45 18.89 -11.52
CA GLY A 109 13.02 20.29 -11.61
C GLY A 109 11.52 20.52 -11.72
N GLU A 110 10.68 19.51 -11.71
CA GLU A 110 9.23 19.71 -11.66
C GLU A 110 8.73 19.74 -10.22
N ALA A 111 8.17 20.90 -9.85
CA ALA A 111 7.06 20.91 -8.91
C ALA A 111 5.89 20.18 -9.61
N VAL A 112 5.34 19.15 -8.95
CA VAL A 112 4.18 18.41 -9.46
C VAL A 112 3.11 19.39 -9.93
N THR A 113 2.67 19.27 -11.20
CA THR A 113 1.62 20.14 -11.74
C THR A 113 0.26 19.66 -11.24
N TRP A 114 -0.42 20.52 -10.54
CA TRP A 114 -1.66 20.28 -9.83
C TRP A 114 -2.91 20.48 -10.70
N HIS A 115 -3.84 19.57 -10.66
CA HIS A 115 -5.07 19.66 -11.48
C HIS A 115 -6.33 20.09 -10.73
N ASP A 116 -6.35 20.10 -9.39
CA ASP A 116 -7.50 20.60 -8.64
C ASP A 116 -7.15 21.76 -7.69
N LEU A 117 -7.89 22.88 -7.85
CA LEU A 117 -7.66 24.11 -7.09
C LEU A 117 -8.16 24.01 -5.64
N SER A 118 -9.18 23.17 -5.39
CA SER A 118 -9.80 23.05 -4.05
C SER A 118 -8.91 22.27 -3.08
N GLY A 119 -8.30 21.17 -3.54
CA GLY A 119 -7.35 20.37 -2.77
C GLY A 119 -6.12 21.18 -2.38
N LYS A 120 -5.57 21.95 -3.32
CA LYS A 120 -4.44 22.87 -3.06
C LYS A 120 -4.74 23.88 -1.96
N ILE A 121 -5.95 24.42 -1.91
CA ILE A 121 -6.35 25.39 -0.88
C ILE A 121 -6.36 24.70 0.48
N ALA A 122 -6.90 23.49 0.58
CA ALA A 122 -6.94 22.72 1.83
C ALA A 122 -5.55 22.37 2.34
N ILE A 123 -4.69 21.85 1.47
CA ILE A 123 -3.29 21.52 1.79
C ILE A 123 -2.50 22.78 2.16
N SER A 124 -2.63 23.86 1.40
CA SER A 124 -1.98 25.14 1.70
C SER A 124 -2.45 25.74 3.02
N HIS A 125 -3.73 25.55 3.38
CA HIS A 125 -4.26 25.99 4.66
C HIS A 125 -3.68 25.16 5.81
N PHE A 126 -3.63 23.84 5.66
CA PHE A 126 -3.00 22.95 6.63
C PHE A 126 -1.54 23.33 6.88
N ARG A 127 -0.75 23.49 5.81
CA ARG A 127 0.66 23.90 5.91
C ARG A 127 0.85 25.24 6.63
N ARG A 128 0.00 26.23 6.34
CA ARG A 128 0.04 27.54 7.05
C ARG A 128 -0.31 27.43 8.52
N SER A 129 -1.12 26.46 8.90
CA SER A 129 -1.48 26.21 10.29
C SER A 129 -0.32 25.58 11.09
N PHE A 130 0.65 24.98 10.40
CA PHE A 130 1.79 24.27 10.98
C PHE A 130 3.11 24.72 10.34
N PRO A 131 3.57 25.96 10.63
CA PRO A 131 4.83 26.48 10.08
C PRO A 131 6.07 25.71 10.55
N GLU A 132 5.93 24.87 11.58
CA GLU A 132 6.99 24.01 12.11
C GLU A 132 7.29 22.82 11.18
N LEU A 133 6.35 22.47 10.30
CA LEU A 133 6.50 21.37 9.36
C LEU A 133 7.28 21.81 8.11
N ASN A 134 8.30 21.05 7.76
CA ASN A 134 9.11 21.26 6.57
C ASN A 134 8.58 20.37 5.43
N ALA A 135 8.46 20.94 4.23
CA ALA A 135 8.12 20.17 3.05
C ALA A 135 9.26 19.24 2.65
N SER A 136 8.94 18.03 2.27
CA SER A 136 9.86 17.02 1.78
C SER A 136 9.41 16.47 0.44
N ASP A 137 10.24 15.63 -0.16
CA ASP A 137 10.01 15.04 -1.46
C ASP A 137 9.20 13.75 -1.33
N ILE A 138 8.22 13.57 -2.23
CA ILE A 138 7.39 12.36 -2.28
C ILE A 138 8.24 11.09 -2.53
N ASP A 139 9.31 11.19 -3.31
CA ASP A 139 10.16 10.03 -3.54
C ASP A 139 10.90 9.59 -2.27
N LEU A 140 11.25 10.53 -1.36
CA LEU A 140 11.78 10.18 -0.05
C LEU A 140 10.76 9.46 0.82
N ALA A 141 9.49 9.91 0.77
CA ALA A 141 8.41 9.25 1.49
C ALA A 141 8.16 7.83 0.93
N LEU A 142 8.15 7.68 -0.39
CA LEU A 142 8.04 6.37 -1.03
C LEU A 142 9.25 5.49 -0.69
N ASP A 143 10.47 6.03 -0.74
CA ASP A 143 11.68 5.30 -0.33
C ASP A 143 11.58 4.81 1.12
N PHE A 144 11.09 5.67 2.03
CA PHE A 144 10.83 5.28 3.40
C PHE A 144 9.89 4.07 3.47
N CYS A 145 8.72 4.15 2.82
CA CYS A 145 7.73 3.07 2.83
C CYS A 145 8.29 1.77 2.22
N PHE A 146 9.00 1.88 1.08
CA PHE A 146 9.59 0.71 0.43
C PHE A 146 10.74 0.08 1.22
N THR A 147 11.52 0.87 1.94
CA THR A 147 12.66 0.37 2.71
C THR A 147 12.29 -0.15 4.10
N HIS A 148 11.18 0.30 4.68
CA HIS A 148 10.72 -0.20 5.98
C HIS A 148 9.83 -1.43 5.83
N ASN A 149 8.66 -1.29 5.25
CA ASN A 149 7.75 -2.40 4.98
C ASN A 149 6.72 -2.00 3.93
N PRO A 150 6.95 -2.31 2.63
CA PRO A 150 6.04 -1.88 1.56
C PRO A 150 4.65 -2.50 1.66
N LEU A 151 4.49 -3.65 2.29
CA LEU A 151 3.17 -4.26 2.49
C LEU A 151 2.40 -3.59 3.62
N LYS A 152 3.10 -3.18 4.70
CA LYS A 152 2.52 -2.38 5.79
C LYS A 152 2.02 -1.03 5.27
N TYR A 153 2.76 -0.41 4.36
CA TYR A 153 2.48 0.92 3.81
C TYR A 153 1.85 0.89 2.42
N ALA A 154 1.33 -0.25 1.98
CA ALA A 154 0.82 -0.40 0.61
C ALA A 154 -0.26 0.63 0.27
N GLU A 155 -1.20 0.88 1.18
CA GLU A 155 -2.26 1.88 0.99
C GLU A 155 -1.74 3.31 1.00
N ASP A 156 -0.72 3.60 1.84
CA ASP A 156 -0.12 4.92 1.89
C ASP A 156 0.68 5.20 0.62
N ILE A 157 1.39 4.19 0.10
CA ILE A 157 2.10 4.27 -1.19
C ILE A 157 1.10 4.61 -2.30
N VAL A 158 -0.03 3.91 -2.37
CA VAL A 158 -1.10 4.20 -3.33
C VAL A 158 -1.67 5.59 -3.07
N GLY A 159 -2.05 5.90 -1.84
CA GLY A 159 -2.64 7.19 -1.45
C GLY A 159 -1.77 8.38 -1.81
N MET A 160 -0.46 8.30 -1.57
CA MET A 160 0.49 9.37 -1.92
C MET A 160 0.66 9.57 -3.42
N THR A 161 0.44 8.54 -4.24
CA THR A 161 0.73 8.58 -5.69
C THR A 161 -0.49 8.83 -6.56
N VAL A 162 -1.69 8.44 -6.12
CA VAL A 162 -2.94 8.61 -6.90
C VAL A 162 -3.71 9.89 -6.55
N ALA A 163 -3.47 10.46 -5.37
CA ALA A 163 -4.02 11.74 -4.93
C ALA A 163 -2.94 12.82 -4.95
N GLU A 164 -3.36 14.08 -5.05
CA GLU A 164 -2.45 15.19 -4.80
C GLU A 164 -2.05 15.20 -3.33
N SER A 165 -0.77 14.99 -3.06
CA SER A 165 -0.25 14.87 -1.70
C SER A 165 0.94 15.78 -1.46
N GLU A 166 1.05 16.35 -0.28
CA GLU A 166 2.22 17.06 0.19
C GLU A 166 2.85 16.29 1.36
N ILE A 167 4.15 16.07 1.30
CA ILE A 167 4.92 15.39 2.33
C ILE A 167 5.53 16.43 3.26
N LEU A 168 5.24 16.30 4.56
CA LEU A 168 5.66 17.25 5.59
C LEU A 168 6.33 16.51 6.75
N THR A 169 7.39 17.05 7.32
CA THR A 169 8.08 16.47 8.47
C THR A 169 8.51 17.51 9.50
N LEU A 170 8.55 17.11 10.76
CA LEU A 170 9.19 17.85 11.84
C LEU A 170 10.71 17.62 11.87
N GLY A 171 11.17 16.53 11.26
CA GLY A 171 12.56 16.15 11.15
C GLY A 171 13.29 16.80 9.97
N ASN A 172 14.37 16.13 9.55
CA ASN A 172 15.13 16.57 8.39
C ASN A 172 14.36 16.23 7.08
N PRO A 173 13.99 17.25 6.26
CA PRO A 173 13.27 17.02 5.02
C PRO A 173 14.08 16.28 3.93
N GLU A 174 15.40 16.20 4.09
CA GLU A 174 16.32 15.50 3.18
C GLU A 174 16.55 14.02 3.57
N SER A 175 16.09 13.60 4.77
CA SER A 175 16.26 12.24 5.28
C SER A 175 15.10 11.93 6.23
N LEU A 176 14.02 11.37 5.70
CA LEU A 176 12.81 11.10 6.46
C LEU A 176 12.99 9.90 7.41
N GLU A 177 12.74 10.13 8.69
CA GLU A 177 12.58 9.09 9.72
C GLU A 177 11.10 8.91 10.09
N HIS A 178 10.32 9.97 9.95
CA HIS A 178 8.88 10.04 10.12
C HIS A 178 8.33 11.22 9.33
N PHE A 179 7.08 11.17 8.93
CA PHE A 179 6.44 12.24 8.18
C PHE A 179 4.91 12.17 8.24
N VAL A 180 4.28 13.24 7.78
CA VAL A 180 2.84 13.30 7.47
C VAL A 180 2.69 13.45 5.98
N TYR A 181 1.78 12.72 5.38
CA TYR A 181 1.30 13.16 4.09
C TYR A 181 -0.13 13.71 4.21
N VAL A 182 -0.37 14.78 3.47
CA VAL A 182 -1.63 15.50 3.44
C VAL A 182 -2.14 15.44 2.02
N SER A 183 -3.29 14.80 1.82
CA SER A 183 -3.87 14.60 0.49
C SER A 183 -5.27 15.18 0.39
N ASP A 184 -5.70 15.45 -0.83
CA ASP A 184 -7.02 16.00 -1.15
C ASP A 184 -8.08 14.91 -1.45
N TYR A 185 -7.82 13.68 -1.09
CA TYR A 185 -8.62 12.50 -1.46
C TYR A 185 -10.14 12.66 -1.26
N ASN A 186 -10.61 13.60 -0.44
CA ASN A 186 -12.03 13.84 -0.15
C ASN A 186 -12.49 15.31 -0.16
N SER A 187 -11.87 16.20 -0.90
CA SER A 187 -12.36 17.51 -1.37
C SER A 187 -12.83 18.57 -0.36
N VAL A 188 -13.16 18.29 0.88
CA VAL A 188 -13.64 19.30 1.84
C VAL A 188 -12.65 19.56 2.96
N GLU A 189 -12.04 18.51 3.48
CA GLU A 189 -10.96 18.58 4.48
C GLU A 189 -9.81 17.67 4.02
N PRO A 190 -8.54 18.08 4.21
CA PRO A 190 -7.42 17.26 3.82
C PRO A 190 -7.39 15.99 4.65
N ALA A 191 -7.15 14.84 4.00
CA ALA A 191 -6.80 13.61 4.68
C ALA A 191 -5.37 13.76 5.20
N VAL A 192 -5.18 13.57 6.51
CA VAL A 192 -3.88 13.69 7.18
C VAL A 192 -3.49 12.30 7.66
N MET A 193 -2.42 11.76 7.11
CA MET A 193 -1.88 10.46 7.50
C MET A 193 -0.50 10.62 8.09
N LEU A 194 -0.31 10.16 9.30
CA LEU A 194 0.96 10.15 10.01
C LEU A 194 1.66 8.80 9.79
N ILE A 195 2.85 8.87 9.27
CA ILE A 195 3.75 7.74 9.04
C ILE A 195 4.92 7.83 10.01
N CYS A 196 4.96 6.92 10.95
CA CYS A 196 6.02 6.82 11.95
C CYS A 196 6.12 5.38 12.50
N GLU A 197 7.30 5.01 12.96
CA GLU A 197 7.56 3.68 13.53
C GLU A 197 7.49 3.66 15.06
N THR A 198 7.58 4.82 15.70
CA THR A 198 7.63 4.92 17.17
C THR A 198 6.44 5.70 17.74
N GLU A 199 6.05 5.36 18.97
CA GLU A 199 5.06 6.12 19.72
C GLU A 199 5.52 7.55 20.04
N GLU A 200 6.82 7.75 20.25
CA GLU A 200 7.40 9.06 20.57
C GLU A 200 7.23 10.05 19.41
N ASP A 201 7.49 9.59 18.18
CA ASP A 201 7.28 10.40 16.97
C ASP A 201 5.80 10.75 16.83
N ALA A 202 4.92 9.78 17.01
CA ALA A 202 3.48 10.00 16.94
C ALA A 202 2.99 11.01 17.99
N LEU A 203 3.48 10.94 19.22
CA LEU A 203 3.17 11.90 20.29
C LEU A 203 3.63 13.32 19.94
N THR A 204 4.74 13.45 19.25
CA THR A 204 5.24 14.76 18.82
C THR A 204 4.29 15.42 17.82
N TYR A 205 3.79 14.67 16.83
CA TYR A 205 2.76 15.16 15.91
C TYR A 205 1.40 15.38 16.58
N LEU A 206 1.02 14.52 17.53
CA LEU A 206 -0.24 14.68 18.25
C LEU A 206 -0.30 16.01 19.03
N LYS A 207 0.81 16.43 19.65
CA LYS A 207 0.92 17.74 20.32
C LYS A 207 0.72 18.90 19.35
N LEU A 208 1.13 18.72 18.11
CA LEU A 208 0.94 19.71 17.05
C LEU A 208 -0.53 19.75 16.60
N PHE A 209 -1.09 18.58 16.25
CA PHE A 209 -2.47 18.48 15.75
C PHE A 209 -3.52 18.80 16.82
N GLY A 210 -3.23 18.57 18.08
CA GLY A 210 -4.09 18.94 19.21
C GLY A 210 -4.38 20.45 19.31
N LYS A 211 -3.62 21.29 18.60
CA LYS A 211 -3.88 22.74 18.48
C LYS A 211 -5.05 23.05 17.53
N LEU A 212 -5.47 22.12 16.69
CA LEU A 212 -6.59 22.29 15.77
C LEU A 212 -7.93 22.29 16.52
N THR A 213 -8.87 23.07 16.04
CA THR A 213 -10.24 23.13 16.60
C THR A 213 -10.98 21.80 16.42
N ASN A 214 -10.76 21.13 15.30
CA ASN A 214 -11.33 19.82 14.97
C ASN A 214 -10.25 18.94 14.36
N PRO A 215 -9.35 18.37 15.19
CA PRO A 215 -8.28 17.52 14.69
C PRO A 215 -8.86 16.23 14.10
N ARG A 216 -8.43 15.92 12.87
CA ARG A 216 -8.76 14.69 12.16
C ARG A 216 -7.51 14.18 11.48
N PHE A 217 -7.06 13.00 11.84
CA PHE A 217 -5.87 12.38 11.26
C PHE A 217 -5.91 10.88 11.46
N SER A 218 -5.10 10.17 10.70
CA SER A 218 -4.91 8.74 10.84
C SER A 218 -3.46 8.40 11.11
N VAL A 219 -3.22 7.29 11.79
CA VAL A 219 -1.90 6.76 12.08
C VAL A 219 -1.87 5.28 11.71
N ARG A 220 -0.84 4.86 11.01
CA ARG A 220 -0.61 3.45 10.70
C ARG A 220 0.36 2.84 11.70
N ARG A 221 -0.10 1.79 12.39
CA ARG A 221 0.66 1.08 13.42
C ARG A 221 0.97 -0.35 12.98
N SER A 222 2.02 -0.95 13.53
CA SER A 222 2.20 -2.40 13.46
C SER A 222 1.10 -3.10 14.27
N VAL A 223 0.67 -4.29 13.83
CA VAL A 223 -0.45 -5.03 14.44
C VAL A 223 -0.21 -5.33 15.93
N ASP A 224 1.03 -5.69 16.26
CA ASP A 224 1.43 -6.11 17.61
C ASP A 224 1.95 -4.97 18.50
N THR A 225 1.75 -3.71 18.07
CA THR A 225 2.28 -2.55 18.80
C THR A 225 1.14 -1.82 19.50
N GLU A 226 1.18 -1.79 20.83
CA GLU A 226 0.32 -0.95 21.65
C GLU A 226 1.02 0.39 21.90
N TRP A 227 0.24 1.47 21.84
CA TRP A 227 0.70 2.85 22.04
C TRP A 227 -0.13 3.49 23.17
N ASP A 228 0.11 3.01 24.39
CA ASP A 228 -0.68 3.38 25.56
C ASP A 228 -0.61 4.87 25.88
N LEU A 229 0.56 5.47 25.75
CA LEU A 229 0.75 6.90 26.01
C LEU A 229 0.07 7.76 24.95
N PHE A 230 0.16 7.36 23.69
CA PHE A 230 -0.48 8.05 22.58
C PHE A 230 -2.00 7.99 22.72
N ASP A 231 -2.55 6.82 22.98
CA ASP A 231 -3.99 6.62 23.15
C ASP A 231 -4.55 7.36 24.39
N ALA A 232 -3.76 7.44 25.47
CA ALA A 232 -4.12 8.24 26.63
C ALA A 232 -4.13 9.76 26.32
N GLU A 233 -3.19 10.26 25.54
CA GLU A 233 -3.17 11.67 25.12
C GLU A 233 -4.30 11.99 24.13
N VAL A 234 -4.59 11.09 23.19
CA VAL A 234 -5.73 11.17 22.27
C VAL A 234 -7.04 11.31 23.06
N ALA A 235 -7.25 10.47 24.08
CA ALA A 235 -8.42 10.51 24.93
C ALA A 235 -8.57 11.86 25.68
N LYS A 236 -7.47 12.45 26.14
CA LYS A 236 -7.47 13.79 26.78
C LYS A 236 -7.91 14.89 25.83
N LEU A 237 -7.67 14.75 24.53
CA LEU A 237 -8.15 15.68 23.50
C LEU A 237 -9.62 15.46 23.15
N GLY A 238 -10.27 14.46 23.71
CA GLY A 238 -11.67 14.10 23.43
C GLY A 238 -11.85 13.51 22.02
N LEU A 239 -10.81 12.90 21.47
CA LEU A 239 -10.87 12.22 20.18
C LEU A 239 -11.29 10.76 20.37
N THR A 240 -12.06 10.26 19.41
CA THR A 240 -12.41 8.83 19.29
C THR A 240 -11.51 8.19 18.24
N CYS A 241 -11.15 6.93 18.47
CA CYS A 241 -10.40 6.12 17.51
C CYS A 241 -11.37 5.16 16.80
N ARG A 242 -11.31 5.14 15.47
CA ARG A 242 -11.82 4.03 14.66
C ARG A 242 -10.64 3.34 14.03
N TYR A 243 -10.66 2.02 13.99
CA TYR A 243 -9.55 1.28 13.42
C TYR A 243 -10.01 0.15 12.51
N GLY A 244 -9.16 -0.15 11.54
CA GLY A 244 -9.27 -1.28 10.65
C GLY A 244 -7.90 -1.91 10.44
N TYR A 245 -7.87 -3.01 9.71
CA TYR A 245 -6.63 -3.71 9.41
C TYR A 245 -6.39 -3.76 7.91
N ASP A 246 -5.15 -3.47 7.52
CA ASP A 246 -4.67 -3.86 6.22
C ASP A 246 -4.23 -5.32 6.29
N MET A 247 -4.71 -6.12 5.38
CA MET A 247 -4.51 -7.56 5.39
C MET A 247 -3.92 -8.02 4.06
N ILE A 248 -3.02 -9.01 4.10
CA ILE A 248 -2.42 -9.60 2.91
C ILE A 248 -2.57 -11.12 2.92
N TYR A 249 -2.51 -11.73 1.74
CA TYR A 249 -2.41 -13.17 1.57
C TYR A 249 -0.93 -13.57 1.49
N PRO A 250 -0.38 -14.29 2.49
CA PRO A 250 1.06 -14.49 2.62
C PRO A 250 1.58 -15.73 1.86
N LYS A 251 0.74 -16.44 1.12
CA LYS A 251 1.09 -17.68 0.44
C LYS A 251 1.22 -17.48 -1.06
N ASP A 252 1.96 -18.38 -1.71
CA ASP A 252 2.19 -18.36 -3.16
C ASP A 252 1.14 -19.17 -3.93
N THR A 253 0.29 -19.95 -3.25
CA THR A 253 -0.73 -20.81 -3.85
C THR A 253 -2.01 -20.84 -3.03
N VAL A 254 -3.12 -21.06 -3.71
CA VAL A 254 -4.43 -21.27 -3.10
C VAL A 254 -5.16 -22.39 -3.87
N SER A 255 -5.96 -23.18 -3.17
CA SER A 255 -6.83 -24.18 -3.80
C SER A 255 -8.20 -23.59 -4.02
N VAL A 256 -8.60 -23.47 -5.28
CA VAL A 256 -9.96 -23.02 -5.65
C VAL A 256 -10.91 -24.20 -5.54
N PRO A 257 -11.97 -24.13 -4.72
CA PRO A 257 -12.92 -25.21 -4.56
C PRO A 257 -13.84 -25.32 -5.77
N GLU A 258 -14.38 -26.53 -5.97
CA GLU A 258 -15.48 -26.77 -6.89
C GLU A 258 -16.76 -27.02 -6.09
N TYR A 259 -17.80 -26.29 -6.41
CA TYR A 259 -19.14 -26.47 -5.83
C TYR A 259 -20.14 -26.84 -6.92
N GLU A 260 -20.93 -27.87 -6.66
CA GLU A 260 -21.95 -28.33 -7.61
C GLU A 260 -22.97 -27.22 -7.92
N GLY A 261 -23.21 -26.99 -9.20
CA GLY A 261 -24.12 -25.93 -9.67
C GLY A 261 -23.55 -24.52 -9.63
N MET A 262 -22.31 -24.35 -9.18
CA MET A 262 -21.63 -23.05 -9.16
C MET A 262 -20.51 -22.96 -10.20
N GLY A 263 -20.37 -21.79 -10.81
CA GLY A 263 -19.26 -21.44 -11.70
C GLY A 263 -18.73 -20.05 -11.38
N ILE A 264 -17.46 -19.81 -11.70
CA ILE A 264 -16.83 -18.49 -11.52
C ILE A 264 -16.00 -18.12 -12.74
N ARG A 265 -16.01 -16.85 -13.12
CA ARG A 265 -15.20 -16.32 -14.21
C ARG A 265 -15.04 -14.80 -14.13
N LEU A 266 -14.13 -14.28 -14.94
CA LEU A 266 -14.10 -12.85 -15.25
C LEU A 266 -15.37 -12.44 -15.97
N LEU A 267 -15.83 -11.24 -15.68
CA LEU A 267 -16.97 -10.62 -16.37
C LEU A 267 -16.46 -9.81 -17.57
N THR A 268 -17.34 -9.67 -18.55
CA THR A 268 -17.12 -8.91 -19.79
C THR A 268 -18.21 -7.88 -19.99
N ILE A 269 -18.08 -7.04 -21.01
CA ILE A 269 -19.12 -6.07 -21.36
C ILE A 269 -20.48 -6.75 -21.66
N GLU A 270 -20.46 -7.98 -22.14
CA GLU A 270 -21.68 -8.77 -22.44
C GLU A 270 -22.46 -9.13 -21.17
N ASP A 271 -21.79 -9.12 -20.00
CA ASP A 271 -22.42 -9.43 -18.71
C ASP A 271 -23.14 -8.21 -18.08
N MET A 272 -23.07 -7.04 -18.68
CA MET A 272 -23.72 -5.83 -18.13
C MET A 272 -25.22 -6.00 -17.84
N PRO A 273 -26.02 -6.74 -18.63
CA PRO A 273 -27.40 -7.02 -18.28
C PRO A 273 -27.55 -7.82 -16.97
N LEU A 274 -26.68 -8.83 -16.75
CA LEU A 274 -26.67 -9.63 -15.52
C LEU A 274 -26.27 -8.80 -14.30
N ILE A 275 -25.24 -7.93 -14.44
CA ILE A 275 -24.80 -7.01 -13.39
C ILE A 275 -25.92 -6.04 -12.99
N LYS A 276 -26.68 -5.53 -13.96
CA LYS A 276 -27.85 -4.67 -13.69
C LYS A 276 -28.98 -5.43 -12.97
N THR A 277 -29.23 -6.69 -13.34
CA THR A 277 -30.19 -7.55 -12.65
C THR A 277 -29.69 -7.83 -11.20
N PHE A 278 -28.44 -8.14 -11.02
CA PHE A 278 -27.82 -8.35 -9.71
C PHE A 278 -27.99 -7.11 -8.81
N LYS A 279 -27.77 -5.90 -9.33
CA LYS A 279 -28.06 -4.66 -8.61
C LYS A 279 -29.52 -4.51 -8.21
N GLN A 280 -30.45 -4.84 -9.10
CA GLN A 280 -31.90 -4.76 -8.83
C GLN A 280 -32.33 -5.70 -7.71
N SER A 281 -31.67 -6.84 -7.55
CA SER A 281 -31.86 -7.76 -6.42
C SER A 281 -31.16 -7.33 -5.12
N GLY A 282 -30.58 -6.13 -5.09
CA GLY A 282 -29.92 -5.60 -3.90
C GLY A 282 -28.45 -6.01 -3.76
N GLY A 283 -27.89 -6.72 -4.76
CA GLY A 283 -26.54 -7.27 -4.70
C GLY A 283 -25.42 -6.22 -4.68
N CYS A 284 -25.61 -5.09 -5.34
CA CYS A 284 -24.62 -4.00 -5.31
C CYS A 284 -25.27 -2.62 -5.56
N ALA A 285 -24.54 -1.54 -5.27
CA ALA A 285 -25.01 -0.18 -5.48
C ALA A 285 -24.84 0.28 -6.95
N GLU A 286 -25.54 1.36 -7.32
CA GLU A 286 -25.46 1.97 -8.66
C GLU A 286 -24.04 2.42 -9.03
N CYS A 287 -23.28 2.94 -8.05
CA CYS A 287 -21.90 3.38 -8.25
C CYS A 287 -20.99 2.24 -8.73
N HIS A 288 -21.19 1.02 -8.24
CA HIS A 288 -20.41 -0.16 -8.66
C HIS A 288 -20.73 -0.56 -10.11
N VAL A 289 -22.03 -0.58 -10.47
CA VAL A 289 -22.45 -0.83 -11.86
C VAL A 289 -21.85 0.19 -12.81
N ARG A 290 -21.86 1.47 -12.39
CA ARG A 290 -21.27 2.55 -13.19
C ARG A 290 -19.74 2.41 -13.30
N ALA A 291 -19.06 2.04 -12.24
CA ALA A 291 -17.59 1.83 -12.26
C ALA A 291 -17.21 0.70 -13.23
N ILE A 292 -17.94 -0.42 -13.20
CA ILE A 292 -17.73 -1.55 -14.13
C ILE A 292 -18.01 -1.13 -15.58
N GLN A 293 -19.08 -0.37 -15.82
CA GLN A 293 -19.39 0.14 -17.16
C GLN A 293 -18.28 1.04 -17.69
N ILE A 294 -17.79 1.98 -16.86
CA ILE A 294 -16.69 2.89 -17.22
C ILE A 294 -15.41 2.10 -17.52
N HIS A 295 -15.14 1.03 -16.76
CA HIS A 295 -14.01 0.14 -17.03
C HIS A 295 -14.13 -0.53 -18.39
N PHE A 296 -15.29 -1.12 -18.72
CA PHE A 296 -15.52 -1.77 -20.01
C PHE A 296 -15.52 -0.79 -21.19
N ASP A 297 -15.88 0.47 -20.97
CA ASP A 297 -15.77 1.53 -21.95
C ASP A 297 -14.31 2.01 -22.19
N GLY A 298 -13.33 1.41 -21.49
CA GLY A 298 -11.91 1.76 -21.59
C GLY A 298 -11.54 3.11 -20.96
N LYS A 299 -12.43 3.66 -20.11
CA LYS A 299 -12.24 4.98 -19.48
C LYS A 299 -11.96 4.88 -17.98
N GLY A 300 -12.04 3.69 -17.42
CA GLY A 300 -11.86 3.42 -16.00
C GLY A 300 -10.46 2.91 -15.65
N ASN A 301 -10.31 2.41 -14.41
CA ASN A 301 -9.09 1.78 -13.96
C ASN A 301 -8.79 0.52 -14.78
N ALA A 302 -7.70 0.56 -15.55
CA ALA A 302 -7.26 -0.56 -16.38
C ALA A 302 -6.87 -1.81 -15.55
N GLY A 303 -6.53 -1.63 -14.28
CA GLY A 303 -6.22 -2.71 -13.33
C GLY A 303 -7.44 -3.44 -12.79
N MET A 304 -8.66 -2.92 -12.95
CA MET A 304 -9.87 -3.58 -12.47
C MET A 304 -10.13 -4.90 -13.20
N LYS A 305 -10.52 -5.93 -12.44
CA LYS A 305 -10.83 -7.28 -12.94
C LYS A 305 -12.18 -7.75 -12.40
N PRO A 306 -13.31 -7.27 -12.93
CA PRO A 306 -14.61 -7.69 -12.46
C PRO A 306 -14.78 -9.20 -12.58
N MET A 307 -15.23 -9.84 -11.51
CA MET A 307 -15.41 -11.28 -11.40
C MET A 307 -16.82 -11.60 -10.92
N GLY A 308 -17.38 -12.72 -11.37
CA GLY A 308 -18.72 -13.14 -10.97
C GLY A 308 -18.81 -14.64 -10.67
N VAL A 309 -19.47 -14.98 -9.56
CA VAL A 309 -19.94 -16.33 -9.28
C VAL A 309 -21.36 -16.48 -9.79
N PHE A 310 -21.60 -17.57 -10.48
CA PHE A 310 -22.88 -17.92 -11.06
C PHE A 310 -23.42 -19.19 -10.39
N GLU A 311 -24.67 -19.17 -9.99
CA GLU A 311 -25.41 -20.34 -9.53
C GLU A 311 -26.60 -20.58 -10.49
N ASN A 312 -26.62 -21.74 -11.11
CA ASN A 312 -27.64 -22.10 -12.11
C ASN A 312 -27.82 -21.06 -13.25
N GLY A 313 -26.71 -20.37 -13.59
CA GLY A 313 -26.71 -19.35 -14.64
C GLY A 313 -27.02 -17.91 -14.17
N GLU A 314 -27.42 -17.73 -12.93
CA GLU A 314 -27.66 -16.41 -12.33
C GLU A 314 -26.41 -15.89 -11.62
N LEU A 315 -26.11 -14.60 -11.74
CA LEU A 315 -25.02 -13.94 -11.03
C LEU A 315 -25.43 -13.77 -9.56
N VAL A 316 -24.73 -14.46 -8.65
CA VAL A 316 -25.03 -14.47 -7.20
C VAL A 316 -23.95 -13.80 -6.35
N CYS A 317 -22.73 -13.64 -6.90
CA CYS A 317 -21.67 -12.95 -6.19
C CYS A 317 -20.81 -12.16 -7.19
N LEU A 318 -20.38 -10.98 -6.80
CA LEU A 318 -19.62 -10.03 -7.61
C LEU A 318 -18.45 -9.48 -6.81
N ALA A 319 -17.26 -9.43 -7.40
CA ALA A 319 -16.11 -8.69 -6.89
C ALA A 319 -15.45 -7.89 -8.01
N MET A 320 -14.69 -6.86 -7.62
CA MET A 320 -13.97 -5.97 -8.52
C MET A 320 -12.51 -5.80 -8.09
N PRO A 321 -11.71 -6.88 -8.06
CA PRO A 321 -10.29 -6.75 -7.73
C PRO A 321 -9.62 -5.72 -8.62
N THR A 322 -8.82 -4.87 -8.00
CA THR A 322 -8.13 -3.78 -8.70
C THR A 322 -6.64 -3.90 -8.49
N LEU A 323 -5.88 -3.88 -9.58
CA LEU A 323 -4.42 -3.87 -9.53
C LEU A 323 -3.92 -2.44 -9.36
N ASP A 324 -3.20 -2.20 -8.27
CA ASP A 324 -2.36 -1.04 -8.08
C ASP A 324 -0.91 -1.42 -8.36
N GLN A 325 -0.26 -0.64 -9.21
CA GLN A 325 1.15 -0.85 -9.53
C GLN A 325 1.91 0.46 -9.38
N ILE A 326 2.71 0.54 -8.32
CA ILE A 326 3.55 1.67 -8.02
C ILE A 326 4.96 1.16 -7.78
N ARG A 327 5.86 1.56 -8.65
CA ARG A 327 7.20 0.99 -8.73
C ARG A 327 7.09 -0.54 -8.88
N GLU A 328 7.64 -1.31 -7.95
CA GLU A 328 7.52 -2.78 -7.95
C GLU A 328 6.45 -3.33 -7.00
N LEU A 329 5.77 -2.46 -6.26
CA LEU A 329 4.57 -2.88 -5.57
C LEU A 329 3.49 -3.16 -6.60
N ARG A 330 3.21 -4.44 -6.81
CA ARG A 330 2.04 -4.93 -7.55
C ARG A 330 1.11 -5.53 -6.51
N LYS A 331 0.01 -4.87 -6.26
CA LYS A 331 -0.96 -5.30 -5.27
C LYS A 331 -2.34 -5.34 -5.89
N TYR A 332 -3.02 -6.47 -5.79
CA TYR A 332 -4.45 -6.52 -5.99
C TYR A 332 -5.18 -6.25 -4.67
N ASP A 333 -5.99 -5.22 -4.68
CA ASP A 333 -7.02 -5.04 -3.68
C ASP A 333 -8.29 -5.77 -4.15
N ILE A 334 -8.71 -6.79 -3.41
CA ILE A 334 -9.93 -7.54 -3.74
C ILE A 334 -11.17 -6.70 -3.45
N GLY A 335 -11.04 -5.73 -2.55
CA GLY A 335 -12.11 -4.80 -2.22
C GLY A 335 -13.32 -5.49 -1.61
N ALA A 336 -14.51 -4.93 -1.89
CA ALA A 336 -15.74 -5.48 -1.40
C ALA A 336 -16.22 -6.66 -2.28
N ILE A 337 -16.72 -7.69 -1.63
CA ILE A 337 -17.45 -8.80 -2.26
C ILE A 337 -18.93 -8.58 -2.00
N PHE A 338 -19.70 -8.59 -3.06
CA PHE A 338 -21.14 -8.38 -3.04
C PHE A 338 -21.86 -9.68 -3.31
N THR A 339 -22.91 -9.97 -2.55
CA THR A 339 -23.76 -11.14 -2.74
C THR A 339 -25.22 -10.74 -2.95
N SER A 340 -25.99 -11.56 -3.62
CA SER A 340 -27.44 -11.43 -3.74
C SER A 340 -28.10 -12.73 -3.33
N ASN A 341 -29.30 -12.63 -2.78
CA ASN A 341 -30.28 -13.68 -2.42
C ASN A 341 -29.96 -15.12 -2.86
N THR A 342 -28.85 -15.68 -2.36
CA THR A 342 -28.52 -17.10 -2.57
C THR A 342 -28.54 -17.82 -1.23
N THR A 343 -29.04 -19.06 -1.22
CA THR A 343 -28.97 -19.95 -0.05
C THR A 343 -27.58 -20.52 0.19
N ASN A 344 -26.65 -20.31 -0.75
CA ASN A 344 -25.27 -20.78 -0.73
C ASN A 344 -24.27 -19.63 -0.59
N GLU A 345 -24.63 -18.56 0.12
CA GLU A 345 -23.84 -17.34 0.22
C GLU A 345 -22.39 -17.61 0.68
N GLU A 346 -22.20 -18.39 1.72
CA GLU A 346 -20.86 -18.73 2.23
C GLU A 346 -19.99 -19.44 1.17
N LYS A 347 -20.58 -20.34 0.38
CA LYS A 347 -19.85 -21.02 -0.69
C LYS A 347 -19.51 -20.06 -1.83
N ALA A 348 -20.43 -19.15 -2.18
CA ALA A 348 -20.20 -18.16 -3.21
C ALA A 348 -19.08 -17.19 -2.82
N ILE A 349 -19.05 -16.75 -1.56
CA ILE A 349 -17.99 -15.90 -1.00
C ILE A 349 -16.66 -16.65 -0.98
N ASP A 350 -16.61 -17.89 -0.48
CA ASP A 350 -15.40 -18.70 -0.44
C ASP A 350 -14.83 -18.95 -1.83
N LEU A 351 -15.69 -19.30 -2.79
CA LEU A 351 -15.30 -19.49 -4.19
C LEU A 351 -14.75 -18.19 -4.80
N MET A 352 -15.41 -17.06 -4.56
CA MET A 352 -14.99 -15.75 -5.06
C MET A 352 -13.59 -15.39 -4.53
N TRP A 353 -13.40 -15.45 -3.20
CA TRP A 353 -12.12 -15.14 -2.58
C TRP A 353 -10.97 -15.99 -3.14
N LYS A 354 -11.15 -17.30 -3.14
CA LYS A 354 -10.09 -18.24 -3.55
C LYS A 354 -9.77 -18.13 -5.03
N TYR A 355 -10.78 -17.89 -5.86
CA TYR A 355 -10.56 -17.66 -7.30
C TYR A 355 -9.86 -16.31 -7.54
N ALA A 356 -10.28 -15.25 -6.87
CA ALA A 356 -9.67 -13.95 -7.00
C ALA A 356 -8.19 -13.98 -6.55
N ILE A 357 -7.89 -14.66 -5.44
CA ILE A 357 -6.51 -14.89 -4.97
C ILE A 357 -5.71 -15.68 -6.00
N ASP A 358 -6.22 -16.80 -6.51
CA ASP A 358 -5.55 -17.63 -7.52
C ASP A 358 -5.25 -16.84 -8.80
N TYR A 359 -6.25 -16.05 -9.25
CA TYR A 359 -6.09 -15.19 -10.41
C TYR A 359 -4.96 -14.17 -10.22
N CYS A 360 -4.94 -13.50 -9.07
CA CYS A 360 -3.97 -12.45 -8.77
C CYS A 360 -2.55 -13.02 -8.55
N LEU A 361 -2.43 -14.21 -7.92
CA LEU A 361 -1.14 -14.90 -7.76
C LEU A 361 -0.50 -15.26 -9.10
N LYS A 362 -1.31 -15.64 -10.09
CA LYS A 362 -0.82 -15.92 -11.46
C LYS A 362 -0.24 -14.68 -12.15
N ASP A 363 -0.61 -13.50 -11.72
CA ASP A 363 -0.05 -12.22 -12.18
C ASP A 363 1.16 -11.75 -11.34
N ASN A 364 1.64 -12.61 -10.44
CA ASN A 364 2.79 -12.36 -9.56
C ASN A 364 2.66 -11.08 -8.73
N ALA A 365 1.46 -10.82 -8.22
CA ALA A 365 1.15 -9.66 -7.41
C ALA A 365 0.88 -10.05 -5.95
N ALA A 366 1.19 -9.15 -5.02
CA ALA A 366 0.70 -9.26 -3.65
C ALA A 366 -0.83 -9.10 -3.63
N ILE A 367 -1.50 -9.83 -2.75
CA ILE A 367 -2.95 -9.77 -2.62
C ILE A 367 -3.27 -9.18 -1.27
N GLY A 368 -4.10 -8.14 -1.27
CA GLY A 368 -4.49 -7.48 -0.06
C GLY A 368 -5.98 -7.13 -0.03
N ASN A 369 -6.44 -6.80 1.16
CA ASN A 369 -7.69 -6.11 1.41
C ASN A 369 -7.41 -4.96 2.37
N ALA A 370 -7.63 -3.74 1.90
CA ALA A 370 -7.19 -2.54 2.59
C ALA A 370 -8.04 -2.19 3.81
N ASN A 371 -9.28 -2.59 3.89
CA ASN A 371 -10.22 -2.07 4.88
C ASN A 371 -11.10 -3.17 5.48
N ALA A 372 -10.51 -4.12 6.20
CA ALA A 372 -11.30 -4.93 7.11
C ALA A 372 -11.52 -4.11 8.41
N ASP A 373 -12.60 -3.34 8.44
CA ASP A 373 -12.95 -2.47 9.57
C ASP A 373 -13.61 -3.32 10.67
N GLU A 374 -13.01 -3.35 11.85
CA GLU A 374 -13.53 -4.13 12.97
C GLU A 374 -14.76 -3.46 13.61
N ASP A 375 -14.85 -2.13 13.54
CA ASP A 375 -15.96 -1.38 14.11
C ASP A 375 -17.21 -1.40 13.23
N ASP A 376 -17.04 -1.32 11.91
CA ASP A 376 -18.17 -1.28 10.96
C ASP A 376 -18.51 -2.66 10.37
N SER A 377 -17.55 -3.61 10.37
CA SER A 377 -17.76 -4.97 9.84
C SER A 377 -16.83 -6.00 10.48
N PRO A 378 -17.08 -6.41 11.76
CA PRO A 378 -16.32 -7.49 12.40
C PRO A 378 -16.31 -8.79 11.57
N LEU A 379 -17.38 -9.02 10.81
CA LEU A 379 -17.48 -10.14 9.88
C LEU A 379 -16.46 -10.04 8.73
N GLY A 380 -16.10 -8.83 8.30
CA GLY A 380 -15.13 -8.63 7.23
C GLY A 380 -13.74 -9.15 7.59
N VAL A 381 -13.24 -8.84 8.78
CA VAL A 381 -11.95 -9.34 9.29
C VAL A 381 -11.97 -10.86 9.39
N ALA A 382 -13.02 -11.44 10.00
CA ALA A 382 -13.14 -12.88 10.17
C ALA A 382 -13.21 -13.62 8.81
N VAL A 383 -13.92 -13.08 7.82
CA VAL A 383 -13.95 -13.64 6.47
C VAL A 383 -12.57 -13.61 5.82
N CYS A 384 -11.84 -12.50 5.93
CA CYS A 384 -10.48 -12.37 5.41
C CYS A 384 -9.52 -13.37 6.08
N GLU A 385 -9.58 -13.53 7.40
CA GLU A 385 -8.78 -14.50 8.14
C GLU A 385 -9.13 -15.94 7.76
N ASN A 386 -10.41 -16.26 7.58
CA ASN A 386 -10.86 -17.59 7.16
C ASN A 386 -10.34 -18.00 5.77
N VAL A 387 -10.18 -17.07 4.85
CA VAL A 387 -9.58 -17.34 3.54
C VAL A 387 -8.05 -17.27 3.56
N GLY A 388 -7.45 -16.98 4.70
CA GLY A 388 -6.02 -17.06 4.93
C GLY A 388 -5.26 -15.73 4.79
N LEU A 389 -5.94 -14.58 4.76
CA LEU A 389 -5.29 -13.29 4.87
C LEU A 389 -4.78 -13.09 6.31
N VAL A 390 -3.68 -12.37 6.43
CA VAL A 390 -3.08 -12.00 7.72
C VAL A 390 -2.99 -10.48 7.85
N LYS A 391 -3.20 -9.98 9.06
CA LYS A 391 -3.07 -8.57 9.39
C LYS A 391 -1.61 -8.12 9.26
N VAL A 392 -1.34 -7.04 8.54
CA VAL A 392 0.01 -6.46 8.38
C VAL A 392 0.13 -5.08 8.98
N ALA A 393 -0.96 -4.33 9.04
CA ALA A 393 -1.00 -3.03 9.68
C ALA A 393 -2.36 -2.78 10.34
N LYS A 394 -2.35 -1.96 11.40
CA LYS A 394 -3.53 -1.40 12.04
C LYS A 394 -3.62 0.08 11.68
N ASN A 395 -4.67 0.44 10.97
CA ASN A 395 -4.95 1.84 10.60
C ASN A 395 -5.90 2.44 11.62
N CYS A 396 -5.44 3.45 12.37
CA CYS A 396 -6.20 4.11 13.42
C CYS A 396 -6.56 5.53 12.98
N GLY A 397 -7.85 5.78 12.73
CA GLY A 397 -8.38 7.10 12.41
C GLY A 397 -8.91 7.80 13.67
N TYR A 398 -8.51 9.05 13.89
CA TYR A 398 -8.87 9.86 15.06
C TYR A 398 -9.68 11.07 14.64
N SER A 399 -10.82 11.27 15.31
CA SER A 399 -11.70 12.43 15.10
C SER A 399 -12.52 12.71 16.37
N LYS A 400 -13.10 13.93 16.44
CA LYS A 400 -14.10 14.26 17.46
C LYS A 400 -15.43 13.62 17.17
#